data_def882fb8c1437846f84032f06b7c4a3
#
_entry.id   def882fb8c1437846f84032f06b7c4a3
#
_cell.length_a   1.000
_cell.length_b   1.000
_cell.length_c   1.000
_cell.angle_alpha   90.00
_cell.angle_beta   90.00
_cell.angle_gamma   90.00
#
_symmetry.space_group_name_H-M   'P 1'
#
loop_
_entity.id
_entity.type
_entity.pdbx_description
1 polymer ?
#
loop_
_entity_poly.entity_id
_entity_poly.type
_entity_poly.pdbx_seq_one_letter_code
_entity_poly.pdbx_strand_id
1 'polypeptide(L)'
;MDKIKILVVDDESRMRKLVKDFLEREGYQVIEAGDGMEAMEQFYDEKDIALIILDVMMPRMDGWQVCREVRQSSKVPIIMLTARSEERDELQGFDLGVDEYISKPFSPKILVARVGALLKRIYGTDAEEKMEAGGIELDKAAHQVKIDDKEIELSFKEFELLTYFVENQGIALSREKILNNVWDYDYFGDARTIDTHVKKLRSKLGEKGNYIKTIWGMGYKFEVDEE
;
A
#
# COMPACT_ATOMS: atom_id res chain seq x y z
N MET A 1 2.65 18.43 -19.41
CA MET A 1 2.50 17.25 -18.53
C MET A 1 1.35 17.52 -17.61
N ASP A 2 0.36 16.68 -17.59
CA ASP A 2 -0.74 16.81 -16.67
C ASP A 2 -0.23 16.60 -15.24
N LYS A 3 -0.73 17.41 -14.31
CA LYS A 3 -0.30 17.30 -12.90
C LYS A 3 -0.89 16.03 -12.29
N ILE A 4 -0.09 15.33 -11.48
CA ILE A 4 -0.54 14.18 -10.69
C ILE A 4 -1.63 14.65 -9.72
N LYS A 5 -2.82 14.02 -9.78
CA LYS A 5 -3.97 14.35 -8.95
C LYS A 5 -3.98 13.50 -7.67
N ILE A 6 -4.15 14.15 -6.53
CA ILE A 6 -4.25 13.51 -5.20
C ILE A 6 -5.56 13.94 -4.56
N LEU A 7 -6.39 12.96 -4.17
CA LEU A 7 -7.60 13.18 -3.40
C LEU A 7 -7.27 13.19 -1.90
N VAL A 8 -7.57 14.30 -1.23
CA VAL A 8 -7.37 14.48 0.22
C VAL A 8 -8.72 14.52 0.92
N VAL A 9 -8.96 13.56 1.79
CA VAL A 9 -10.24 13.35 2.48
C VAL A 9 -10.03 13.42 3.99
N ASP A 10 -10.60 14.41 4.64
CA ASP A 10 -10.54 14.64 6.09
C ASP A 10 -11.69 15.58 6.47
N ASP A 11 -12.40 15.37 7.56
CA ASP A 11 -13.51 16.24 7.94
C ASP A 11 -13.05 17.59 8.51
N GLU A 12 -11.79 17.66 8.98
CA GLU A 12 -11.19 18.88 9.47
C GLU A 12 -10.65 19.76 8.33
N SER A 13 -11.34 20.84 7.98
CA SER A 13 -10.96 21.74 6.87
C SER A 13 -9.56 22.35 7.01
N ARG A 14 -9.09 22.55 8.26
CA ARG A 14 -7.73 23.05 8.52
C ARG A 14 -6.68 22.03 8.13
N MET A 15 -6.94 20.75 8.41
CA MET A 15 -6.06 19.65 8.06
C MET A 15 -5.99 19.50 6.55
N ARG A 16 -7.13 19.47 5.85
CA ARG A 16 -7.17 19.43 4.38
C ARG A 16 -6.35 20.57 3.76
N LYS A 17 -6.59 21.81 4.23
CA LYS A 17 -5.84 22.97 3.73
C LYS A 17 -4.33 22.84 3.96
N LEU A 18 -3.92 22.40 5.14
CA LEU A 18 -2.51 22.20 5.47
C LEU A 18 -1.86 21.17 4.52
N VAL A 19 -2.47 20.01 4.37
CA VAL A 19 -1.99 18.95 3.48
C VAL A 19 -1.94 19.44 2.03
N LYS A 20 -3.00 20.10 1.57
CA LYS A 20 -3.06 20.70 0.24
C LYS A 20 -1.92 21.67 -0.02
N ASP A 21 -1.71 22.65 0.89
CA ASP A 21 -0.68 23.68 0.73
C ASP A 21 0.72 23.04 0.57
N PHE A 22 1.00 21.92 1.26
CA PHE A 22 2.26 21.23 1.15
C PHE A 22 2.37 20.40 -0.14
N LEU A 23 1.33 19.69 -0.54
CA LEU A 23 1.31 18.90 -1.78
C LEU A 23 1.38 19.78 -3.03
N GLU A 24 0.67 20.90 -3.05
CA GLU A 24 0.70 21.83 -4.19
C GLU A 24 2.07 22.50 -4.39
N ARG A 25 2.85 22.70 -3.31
CA ARG A 25 4.24 23.18 -3.41
C ARG A 25 5.16 22.20 -4.10
N GLU A 26 4.88 20.90 -3.99
CA GLU A 26 5.60 19.84 -4.70
C GLU A 26 5.08 19.61 -6.14
N GLY A 27 4.09 20.41 -6.57
CA GLY A 27 3.59 20.40 -7.94
C GLY A 27 2.40 19.45 -8.16
N TYR A 28 1.87 18.81 -7.13
CA TYR A 28 0.66 17.98 -7.22
C TYR A 28 -0.60 18.84 -7.41
N GLN A 29 -1.64 18.26 -7.99
CA GLN A 29 -2.99 18.82 -7.98
C GLN A 29 -3.80 18.15 -6.87
N VAL A 30 -4.42 18.93 -6.00
CA VAL A 30 -5.18 18.40 -4.88
C VAL A 30 -6.68 18.61 -5.09
N ILE A 31 -7.42 17.52 -4.95
CA ILE A 31 -8.88 17.47 -4.87
C ILE A 31 -9.22 17.25 -3.40
N GLU A 32 -10.16 18.02 -2.86
CA GLU A 32 -10.54 17.96 -1.45
C GLU A 32 -11.92 17.34 -1.30
N ALA A 33 -12.12 16.54 -0.24
CA ALA A 33 -13.42 16.06 0.19
C ALA A 33 -13.52 16.14 1.73
N GLY A 34 -14.65 16.60 2.23
CA GLY A 34 -14.89 16.83 3.65
C GLY A 34 -15.45 15.61 4.40
N ASP A 35 -15.78 14.54 3.71
CA ASP A 35 -16.24 13.25 4.26
C ASP A 35 -16.23 12.17 3.18
N GLY A 36 -16.58 10.94 3.60
CA GLY A 36 -16.52 9.80 2.71
C GLY A 36 -17.53 9.83 1.56
N MET A 37 -18.67 10.46 1.71
CA MET A 37 -19.67 10.58 0.62
C MET A 37 -19.15 11.51 -0.48
N GLU A 38 -18.64 12.69 -0.09
CA GLU A 38 -18.01 13.63 -1.02
C GLU A 38 -16.77 13.01 -1.67
N ALA A 39 -16.01 12.22 -0.92
CA ALA A 39 -14.86 11.50 -1.45
C ALA A 39 -15.24 10.53 -2.58
N MET A 40 -16.33 9.78 -2.42
CA MET A 40 -16.80 8.86 -3.46
C MET A 40 -17.33 9.61 -4.68
N GLU A 41 -18.03 10.73 -4.49
CA GLU A 41 -18.47 11.59 -5.58
C GLU A 41 -17.26 12.09 -6.39
N GLN A 42 -16.26 12.67 -5.72
CA GLN A 42 -15.02 13.12 -6.37
C GLN A 42 -14.28 11.97 -7.05
N PHE A 43 -14.24 10.79 -6.43
CA PHE A 43 -13.56 9.63 -6.99
C PHE A 43 -14.18 9.14 -8.30
N TYR A 44 -15.51 9.21 -8.44
CA TYR A 44 -16.20 8.79 -9.66
C TYR A 44 -16.19 9.89 -10.74
N ASP A 45 -16.24 11.15 -10.35
CA ASP A 45 -16.27 12.27 -11.28
C ASP A 45 -14.87 12.61 -11.85
N GLU A 46 -13.84 12.48 -11.03
CA GLU A 46 -12.48 12.80 -11.42
C GLU A 46 -11.76 11.57 -11.96
N LYS A 47 -11.35 11.67 -13.21
CA LYS A 47 -10.48 10.65 -13.83
C LYS A 47 -9.03 10.88 -13.38
N ASP A 48 -8.27 9.81 -13.32
CA ASP A 48 -6.81 9.82 -13.12
C ASP A 48 -6.37 10.32 -11.72
N ILE A 49 -7.16 10.02 -10.67
CA ILE A 49 -6.67 10.15 -9.30
C ILE A 49 -5.54 9.14 -9.10
N ALA A 50 -4.35 9.66 -8.81
CA ALA A 50 -3.14 8.86 -8.69
C ALA A 50 -2.89 8.37 -7.26
N LEU A 51 -3.50 9.01 -6.24
CA LEU A 51 -3.36 8.64 -4.84
C LEU A 51 -4.50 9.24 -4.01
N ILE A 52 -4.94 8.53 -2.97
CA ILE A 52 -5.93 9.01 -1.99
C ILE A 52 -5.27 9.10 -0.62
N ILE A 53 -5.38 10.25 0.04
CA ILE A 53 -5.05 10.43 1.44
C ILE A 53 -6.38 10.49 2.20
N LEU A 54 -6.60 9.60 3.14
CA LEU A 54 -7.92 9.30 3.68
C LEU A 54 -7.90 9.24 5.21
N ASP A 55 -8.63 10.14 5.85
CA ASP A 55 -8.86 10.03 7.30
C ASP A 55 -9.78 8.85 7.61
N VAL A 56 -9.46 8.13 8.68
CA VAL A 56 -10.28 7.03 9.17
C VAL A 56 -11.57 7.55 9.80
N MET A 57 -11.47 8.54 10.68
CA MET A 57 -12.55 8.99 11.54
C MET A 57 -13.30 10.18 10.94
N MET A 58 -14.30 9.89 10.13
CA MET A 58 -15.12 10.93 9.49
C MET A 58 -16.63 10.67 9.73
N PRO A 59 -17.45 11.73 9.76
CA PRO A 59 -18.89 11.58 9.86
C PRO A 59 -19.50 11.03 8.55
N ARG A 60 -20.70 10.48 8.65
CA ARG A 60 -21.50 9.92 7.55
C ARG A 60 -20.93 8.62 6.96
N MET A 61 -19.80 8.68 6.35
CA MET A 61 -19.08 7.53 5.75
C MET A 61 -17.62 7.61 6.21
N ASP A 62 -17.18 6.61 6.97
CA ASP A 62 -15.82 6.54 7.49
C ASP A 62 -14.79 6.12 6.41
N GLY A 63 -13.50 6.32 6.71
CA GLY A 63 -12.43 6.00 5.77
C GLY A 63 -12.36 4.52 5.39
N TRP A 64 -12.75 3.61 6.28
CA TRP A 64 -12.80 2.19 5.98
C TRP A 64 -13.87 1.84 4.94
N GLN A 65 -15.02 2.52 5.03
CA GLN A 65 -16.10 2.35 4.06
C GLN A 65 -15.67 2.89 2.68
N VAL A 66 -15.04 4.07 2.65
CA VAL A 66 -14.47 4.63 1.39
C VAL A 66 -13.44 3.67 0.79
N CYS A 67 -12.51 3.16 1.60
CA CYS A 67 -11.50 2.22 1.13
C CYS A 67 -12.14 0.97 0.51
N ARG A 68 -13.13 0.38 1.16
CA ARG A 68 -13.87 -0.79 0.63
C ARG A 68 -14.51 -0.50 -0.73
N GLU A 69 -15.20 0.63 -0.86
CA GLU A 69 -15.86 1.02 -2.10
C GLU A 69 -14.86 1.25 -3.23
N VAL A 70 -13.79 2.00 -2.97
CA VAL A 70 -12.72 2.23 -3.95
C VAL A 70 -12.11 0.92 -4.41
N ARG A 71 -11.86 -0.03 -3.50
CA ARG A 71 -11.24 -1.31 -3.82
C ARG A 71 -12.12 -2.26 -4.64
N GLN A 72 -13.42 -2.00 -4.75
CA GLN A 72 -14.29 -2.76 -5.67
C GLN A 72 -13.98 -2.50 -7.15
N SER A 73 -13.43 -1.32 -7.47
CA SER A 73 -13.24 -0.88 -8.85
C SER A 73 -11.84 -0.34 -9.16
N SER A 74 -10.98 -0.14 -8.15
CA SER A 74 -9.69 0.51 -8.35
C SER A 74 -8.59 -0.01 -7.43
N LYS A 75 -7.36 0.01 -7.96
CA LYS A 75 -6.12 -0.26 -7.23
C LYS A 75 -5.36 1.04 -6.88
N VAL A 76 -6.01 2.20 -6.99
CA VAL A 76 -5.39 3.48 -6.64
C VAL A 76 -4.78 3.41 -5.24
N PRO A 77 -3.53 3.85 -5.04
CA PRO A 77 -2.89 3.80 -3.73
C PRO A 77 -3.62 4.66 -2.72
N ILE A 78 -3.76 4.13 -1.48
CA ILE A 78 -4.44 4.79 -0.38
C ILE A 78 -3.49 4.89 0.81
N ILE A 79 -3.27 6.11 1.29
CA ILE A 79 -2.62 6.41 2.57
C ILE A 79 -3.72 6.72 3.58
N MET A 80 -3.82 5.90 4.64
CA MET A 80 -4.76 6.15 5.72
C MET A 80 -4.14 7.03 6.80
N LEU A 81 -4.88 8.06 7.22
CA LEU A 81 -4.54 8.86 8.39
C LEU A 81 -5.33 8.33 9.59
N THR A 82 -4.66 7.93 10.66
CA THR A 82 -5.31 7.29 11.81
C THR A 82 -4.86 7.90 13.14
N ALA A 83 -5.75 7.88 14.15
CA ALA A 83 -5.36 8.21 15.51
C ALA A 83 -4.59 7.02 16.13
N ARG A 84 -3.58 7.32 16.94
CA ARG A 84 -2.60 6.38 17.50
C ARG A 84 -3.16 5.24 18.37
N SER A 85 -4.47 5.19 18.63
CA SER A 85 -5.08 4.32 19.64
C SER A 85 -5.74 3.04 19.11
N GLU A 86 -5.64 2.73 17.82
CA GLU A 86 -6.47 1.70 17.22
C GLU A 86 -5.65 0.61 16.51
N GLU A 87 -4.84 -0.16 17.29
CA GLU A 87 -4.22 -1.41 16.78
C GLU A 87 -5.24 -2.37 16.12
N ARG A 88 -6.52 -2.27 16.53
CA ARG A 88 -7.60 -3.08 15.93
C ARG A 88 -7.96 -2.61 14.52
N ASP A 89 -7.86 -1.31 14.26
CA ASP A 89 -8.19 -0.73 12.96
C ASP A 89 -7.09 -0.98 11.93
N GLU A 90 -5.84 -1.04 12.36
CA GLU A 90 -4.73 -1.44 11.49
C GLU A 90 -4.93 -2.87 10.95
N LEU A 91 -5.39 -3.81 11.78
CA LEU A 91 -5.67 -5.18 11.33
C LEU A 91 -6.85 -5.26 10.35
N GLN A 92 -7.91 -4.44 10.53
CA GLN A 92 -9.00 -4.36 9.56
C GLN A 92 -8.58 -3.71 8.25
N GLY A 93 -7.75 -2.69 8.31
CA GLY A 93 -7.32 -1.96 7.13
C GLY A 93 -6.37 -2.75 6.24
N PHE A 94 -5.55 -3.60 6.83
CA PHE A 94 -4.72 -4.53 6.05
C PHE A 94 -5.57 -5.52 5.26
N ASP A 95 -6.75 -5.91 5.80
CA ASP A 95 -7.70 -6.74 5.08
C ASP A 95 -8.33 -6.03 3.88
N LEU A 96 -8.35 -4.70 3.88
CA LEU A 96 -8.95 -3.87 2.84
C LEU A 96 -7.97 -3.41 1.75
N GLY A 97 -6.67 -3.75 1.86
CA GLY A 97 -5.67 -3.37 0.85
C GLY A 97 -5.25 -1.90 0.90
N VAL A 98 -5.17 -1.31 2.10
CA VAL A 98 -4.52 -0.01 2.32
C VAL A 98 -3.03 -0.13 2.07
N ASP A 99 -2.44 0.85 1.43
CA ASP A 99 -1.05 0.82 1.00
C ASP A 99 -0.11 1.38 2.07
N GLU A 100 -0.56 2.35 2.85
CA GLU A 100 0.22 2.96 3.92
C GLU A 100 -0.65 3.57 5.03
N TYR A 101 -0.08 3.64 6.25
CA TYR A 101 -0.70 4.26 7.42
C TYR A 101 0.19 5.35 7.97
N ILE A 102 -0.42 6.49 8.33
CA ILE A 102 0.26 7.61 9.00
C ILE A 102 -0.52 7.98 10.25
N SER A 103 0.12 7.85 11.41
CA SER A 103 -0.50 8.19 12.69
C SER A 103 -0.61 9.70 12.88
N LYS A 104 -1.77 10.19 13.31
CA LYS A 104 -1.96 11.57 13.79
C LYS A 104 -1.44 11.69 15.24
N PRO A 105 -0.73 12.78 15.63
CA PRO A 105 -0.32 13.90 14.79
C PRO A 105 0.91 13.57 13.94
N PHE A 106 0.93 14.03 12.69
CA PHE A 106 2.03 13.82 11.75
C PHE A 106 2.68 15.13 11.29
N SER A 107 3.90 15.03 10.80
CA SER A 107 4.55 16.15 10.11
C SER A 107 4.08 16.20 8.64
N PRO A 108 3.56 17.35 8.13
CA PRO A 108 3.20 17.47 6.73
C PRO A 108 4.36 17.18 5.77
N LYS A 109 5.59 17.49 6.16
CA LYS A 109 6.79 17.17 5.36
C LYS A 109 7.01 15.66 5.24
N ILE A 110 6.76 14.90 6.31
CA ILE A 110 6.86 13.44 6.31
C ILE A 110 5.75 12.86 5.42
N LEU A 111 4.51 13.34 5.53
CA LEU A 111 3.42 12.92 4.66
C LEU A 111 3.76 13.12 3.19
N VAL A 112 4.25 14.31 2.81
CA VAL A 112 4.64 14.62 1.43
C VAL A 112 5.78 13.73 0.95
N ALA A 113 6.78 13.48 1.79
CA ALA A 113 7.89 12.57 1.43
C ALA A 113 7.37 11.14 1.17
N ARG A 114 6.42 10.65 1.97
CA ARG A 114 5.79 9.33 1.78
C ARG A 114 4.94 9.28 0.51
N VAL A 115 4.16 10.33 0.25
CA VAL A 115 3.41 10.48 -1.02
C VAL A 115 4.37 10.39 -2.22
N GLY A 116 5.47 11.16 -2.19
CA GLY A 116 6.46 11.14 -3.26
C GLY A 116 7.13 9.77 -3.44
N ALA A 117 7.49 9.12 -2.33
CA ALA A 117 8.08 7.78 -2.36
C ALA A 117 7.09 6.74 -2.94
N LEU A 118 5.83 6.77 -2.50
CA LEU A 118 4.79 5.86 -2.98
C LEU A 118 4.48 6.08 -4.47
N LEU A 119 4.33 7.33 -4.90
CA LEU A 119 4.09 7.67 -6.32
C LEU A 119 5.30 7.32 -7.20
N LYS A 120 6.52 7.57 -6.73
CA LYS A 120 7.74 7.17 -7.45
C LYS A 120 7.81 5.65 -7.62
N ARG A 121 7.46 4.91 -6.58
CA ARG A 121 7.47 3.46 -6.57
C ARG A 121 6.41 2.86 -7.51
N ILE A 122 5.23 3.51 -7.64
CA ILE A 122 4.12 3.02 -8.48
C ILE A 122 4.25 3.50 -9.93
N TYR A 123 4.64 4.76 -10.14
CA TYR A 123 4.65 5.41 -11.44
C TYR A 123 6.05 5.79 -11.94
N GLY A 124 7.09 5.51 -11.14
CA GLY A 124 8.48 5.79 -11.50
C GLY A 124 8.95 4.90 -12.65
N THR A 125 9.64 5.52 -13.59
CA THR A 125 10.22 4.87 -14.78
C THR A 125 11.59 4.25 -14.51
N ASP A 126 11.92 3.84 -13.30
CA ASP A 126 13.17 3.09 -13.06
C ASP A 126 13.02 1.74 -13.74
N ALA A 127 13.50 1.74 -15.00
CA ALA A 127 13.33 0.72 -16.01
C ALA A 127 13.94 -0.62 -15.60
N GLU A 128 13.28 -1.68 -16.09
CA GLU A 128 13.87 -2.97 -16.40
C GLU A 128 14.34 -3.84 -15.24
N GLU A 129 13.45 -4.15 -14.30
CA GLU A 129 13.67 -5.39 -13.57
C GLU A 129 12.42 -6.27 -13.64
N LYS A 130 12.34 -7.05 -14.74
CA LYS A 130 11.56 -8.27 -14.73
C LYS A 130 12.32 -9.29 -13.92
N MET A 131 11.69 -9.84 -12.93
CA MET A 131 12.24 -10.89 -12.09
C MET A 131 11.44 -12.16 -12.31
N GLU A 132 12.13 -13.28 -12.33
CA GLU A 132 11.50 -14.58 -12.44
C GLU A 132 12.03 -15.52 -11.36
N ALA A 133 11.13 -16.24 -10.70
CA ALA A 133 11.49 -17.25 -9.70
C ALA A 133 10.44 -18.36 -9.67
N GLY A 134 10.81 -19.55 -10.15
CA GLY A 134 9.95 -20.75 -10.09
C GLY A 134 8.59 -20.60 -10.76
N GLY A 135 8.55 -19.91 -11.92
CA GLY A 135 7.32 -19.63 -12.69
C GLY A 135 6.49 -18.47 -12.13
N ILE A 136 7.04 -17.69 -11.20
CA ILE A 136 6.51 -16.38 -10.81
C ILE A 136 7.28 -15.32 -11.58
N GLU A 137 6.61 -14.57 -12.43
CA GLU A 137 7.15 -13.44 -13.16
C GLU A 137 6.67 -12.14 -12.50
N LEU A 138 7.60 -11.26 -12.17
CA LEU A 138 7.36 -9.93 -11.61
C LEU A 138 7.79 -8.87 -12.61
N ASP A 139 6.90 -7.97 -12.95
CA ASP A 139 7.21 -6.75 -13.70
C ASP A 139 7.06 -5.55 -12.75
N LYS A 140 8.20 -5.05 -12.26
CA LYS A 140 8.22 -3.93 -11.30
C LYS A 140 7.70 -2.63 -11.91
N ALA A 141 7.98 -2.40 -13.19
CA ALA A 141 7.55 -1.19 -13.88
C ALA A 141 6.03 -1.19 -14.12
N ALA A 142 5.46 -2.34 -14.48
CA ALA A 142 4.03 -2.49 -14.71
C ALA A 142 3.25 -2.82 -13.43
N HIS A 143 3.92 -3.11 -12.30
CA HIS A 143 3.31 -3.61 -11.05
C HIS A 143 2.45 -4.87 -11.28
N GLN A 144 2.90 -5.73 -12.15
CA GLN A 144 2.21 -6.94 -12.57
C GLN A 144 2.93 -8.20 -12.09
N VAL A 145 2.14 -9.20 -11.75
CA VAL A 145 2.62 -10.54 -11.41
C VAL A 145 1.91 -11.56 -12.28
N LYS A 146 2.69 -12.48 -12.85
CA LYS A 146 2.16 -13.65 -13.52
C LYS A 146 2.66 -14.92 -12.85
N ILE A 147 1.83 -15.93 -12.82
CA ILE A 147 2.18 -17.29 -12.41
C ILE A 147 1.82 -18.21 -13.55
N ASP A 148 2.81 -18.91 -14.11
CA ASP A 148 2.64 -19.82 -15.25
C ASP A 148 1.81 -19.15 -16.37
N ASP A 149 2.24 -17.95 -16.81
CA ASP A 149 1.61 -17.06 -17.83
C ASP A 149 0.23 -16.47 -17.46
N LYS A 150 -0.29 -16.72 -16.26
CA LYS A 150 -1.57 -16.15 -15.79
C LYS A 150 -1.33 -14.97 -14.88
N GLU A 151 -1.93 -13.83 -15.21
CA GLU A 151 -1.89 -12.65 -14.34
C GLU A 151 -2.68 -12.90 -13.05
N ILE A 152 -2.08 -12.54 -11.91
CA ILE A 152 -2.73 -12.56 -10.59
C ILE A 152 -2.83 -11.15 -10.02
N GLU A 153 -3.91 -10.90 -9.30
CA GLU A 153 -4.14 -9.61 -8.68
C GLU A 153 -3.56 -9.55 -7.27
N LEU A 154 -2.53 -8.72 -7.10
CA LEU A 154 -1.98 -8.37 -5.80
C LEU A 154 -2.31 -6.91 -5.47
N SER A 155 -2.52 -6.61 -4.18
CA SER A 155 -2.47 -5.23 -3.71
C SER A 155 -1.04 -4.71 -3.81
N PHE A 156 -0.88 -3.39 -3.73
CA PHE A 156 0.45 -2.79 -3.78
C PHE A 156 1.41 -3.40 -2.75
N LYS A 157 0.98 -3.53 -1.48
CA LYS A 157 1.83 -4.11 -0.41
C LYS A 157 2.08 -5.61 -0.56
N GLU A 158 1.15 -6.36 -1.12
CA GLU A 158 1.38 -7.77 -1.45
C GLU A 158 2.42 -7.92 -2.57
N PHE A 159 2.37 -7.04 -3.57
CA PHE A 159 3.38 -6.98 -4.63
C PHE A 159 4.77 -6.63 -4.08
N GLU A 160 4.87 -5.60 -3.25
CA GLU A 160 6.12 -5.20 -2.59
C GLU A 160 6.70 -6.32 -1.71
N LEU A 161 5.84 -7.00 -0.95
CA LEU A 161 6.25 -8.12 -0.12
C LEU A 161 6.78 -9.28 -0.97
N LEU A 162 6.10 -9.62 -2.07
CA LEU A 162 6.55 -10.66 -2.99
C LEU A 162 7.87 -10.28 -3.65
N THR A 163 7.98 -9.04 -4.13
CA THR A 163 9.21 -8.52 -4.72
C THR A 163 10.39 -8.64 -3.74
N TYR A 164 10.18 -8.22 -2.48
CA TYR A 164 11.19 -8.29 -1.45
C TYR A 164 11.60 -9.74 -1.14
N PHE A 165 10.67 -10.69 -1.16
CA PHE A 165 10.96 -12.11 -1.01
C PHE A 165 11.80 -12.65 -2.17
N VAL A 166 11.44 -12.34 -3.41
CA VAL A 166 12.16 -12.81 -4.61
C VAL A 166 13.57 -12.22 -4.67
N GLU A 167 13.74 -10.93 -4.36
CA GLU A 167 15.06 -10.28 -4.26
C GLU A 167 15.98 -10.91 -3.20
N ASN A 168 15.39 -11.47 -2.15
CA ASN A 168 16.12 -12.11 -1.05
C ASN A 168 15.95 -13.64 -1.05
N GLN A 169 15.82 -14.25 -2.24
CA GLN A 169 15.67 -15.69 -2.36
C GLN A 169 16.77 -16.45 -1.60
N GLY A 170 16.38 -17.50 -0.88
CA GLY A 170 17.28 -18.32 -0.09
C GLY A 170 17.70 -17.74 1.26
N ILE A 171 17.34 -16.48 1.55
CA ILE A 171 17.70 -15.80 2.81
C ILE A 171 16.54 -15.88 3.81
N ALA A 172 16.86 -16.29 5.05
CA ALA A 172 15.89 -16.19 6.14
C ALA A 172 15.75 -14.75 6.62
N LEU A 173 14.56 -14.20 6.54
CA LEU A 173 14.22 -12.82 6.89
C LEU A 173 13.42 -12.79 8.18
N SER A 174 13.85 -11.99 9.16
CA SER A 174 13.05 -11.75 10.37
C SER A 174 11.80 -10.93 10.03
N ARG A 175 10.75 -11.06 10.87
CA ARG A 175 9.53 -10.24 10.73
C ARG A 175 9.83 -8.75 10.75
N GLU A 176 10.68 -8.30 11.67
CA GLU A 176 11.12 -6.90 11.74
C GLU A 176 11.85 -6.44 10.47
N LYS A 177 12.73 -7.31 9.93
CA LYS A 177 13.44 -6.98 8.69
C LYS A 177 12.48 -6.84 7.51
N ILE A 178 11.48 -7.73 7.39
CA ILE A 178 10.44 -7.62 6.36
C ILE A 178 9.64 -6.35 6.56
N LEU A 179 9.20 -6.08 7.79
CA LEU A 179 8.41 -4.90 8.13
C LEU A 179 9.15 -3.62 7.74
N ASN A 180 10.40 -3.47 8.17
CA ASN A 180 11.20 -2.26 7.94
C ASN A 180 11.54 -2.02 6.46
N ASN A 181 11.55 -3.05 5.62
CA ASN A 181 11.88 -2.90 4.20
C ASN A 181 10.65 -2.78 3.28
N VAL A 182 9.50 -3.30 3.70
CA VAL A 182 8.27 -3.26 2.91
C VAL A 182 7.30 -2.17 3.39
N TRP A 183 7.32 -1.83 4.69
CA TRP A 183 6.41 -0.83 5.30
C TRP A 183 7.09 0.43 5.84
N ASP A 184 8.41 0.59 5.69
CA ASP A 184 9.24 1.66 6.25
C ASP A 184 9.48 1.65 7.77
N TYR A 185 10.59 2.32 8.16
CA TYR A 185 11.18 2.32 9.51
C TYR A 185 10.28 2.91 10.62
N ASP A 186 9.24 3.68 10.25
CA ASP A 186 8.32 4.35 11.19
C ASP A 186 6.99 3.60 11.36
N TYR A 187 6.92 2.33 10.92
CA TYR A 187 5.75 1.52 11.18
C TYR A 187 5.73 1.08 12.65
N PHE A 188 4.79 1.62 13.41
CA PHE A 188 4.64 1.35 14.85
C PHE A 188 3.80 0.09 15.18
N GLY A 189 3.43 -0.68 14.17
CA GLY A 189 2.64 -1.91 14.35
C GLY A 189 3.46 -3.11 14.85
N ASP A 190 2.76 -4.13 15.41
CA ASP A 190 3.39 -5.38 15.83
C ASP A 190 3.95 -6.12 14.59
N ALA A 191 5.19 -6.58 14.68
CA ALA A 191 5.82 -7.39 13.64
C ALA A 191 5.01 -8.67 13.29
N ARG A 192 4.05 -9.08 14.12
CA ARG A 192 3.10 -10.17 13.84
C ARG A 192 2.10 -9.85 12.74
N THR A 193 1.89 -8.58 12.39
CA THR A 193 1.03 -8.20 11.26
C THR A 193 1.53 -8.79 9.94
N ILE A 194 2.85 -9.02 9.82
CA ILE A 194 3.46 -9.72 8.68
C ILE A 194 2.85 -11.09 8.45
N ASP A 195 2.49 -11.82 9.52
CA ASP A 195 1.93 -13.17 9.39
C ASP A 195 0.60 -13.16 8.62
N THR A 196 -0.20 -12.11 8.79
CA THR A 196 -1.46 -11.92 8.06
C THR A 196 -1.20 -11.64 6.57
N HIS A 197 -0.23 -10.77 6.26
CA HIS A 197 0.13 -10.47 4.87
C HIS A 197 0.71 -11.68 4.16
N VAL A 198 1.60 -12.42 4.82
CA VAL A 198 2.17 -13.65 4.27
C VAL A 198 1.08 -14.70 4.02
N LYS A 199 0.12 -14.84 4.94
CA LYS A 199 -1.01 -15.76 4.76
C LYS A 199 -1.84 -15.41 3.52
N LYS A 200 -2.15 -14.13 3.31
CA LYS A 200 -2.90 -13.65 2.14
C LYS A 200 -2.11 -13.83 0.86
N LEU A 201 -0.84 -13.41 0.87
CA LEU A 201 0.04 -13.57 -0.27
C LEU A 201 0.14 -15.04 -0.69
N ARG A 202 0.38 -15.95 0.25
CA ARG A 202 0.37 -17.40 -0.02
C ARG A 202 -0.93 -17.87 -0.67
N SER A 203 -2.07 -17.41 -0.17
CA SER A 203 -3.39 -17.76 -0.72
C SER A 203 -3.55 -17.30 -2.17
N LYS A 204 -3.07 -16.11 -2.52
CA LYS A 204 -3.14 -15.55 -3.88
C LYS A 204 -2.15 -16.22 -4.82
N LEU A 205 -0.98 -16.62 -4.33
CA LEU A 205 0.02 -17.35 -5.12
C LEU A 205 -0.36 -18.81 -5.39
N GLY A 206 -1.40 -19.34 -4.75
CA GLY A 206 -1.83 -20.73 -4.91
C GLY A 206 -0.72 -21.72 -4.52
N GLU A 207 -0.39 -22.67 -5.40
CA GLU A 207 0.67 -23.66 -5.16
C GLU A 207 2.03 -23.01 -4.96
N LYS A 208 2.34 -21.92 -5.67
CA LYS A 208 3.58 -21.16 -5.52
C LYS A 208 3.70 -20.46 -4.16
N GLY A 209 2.61 -20.32 -3.41
CA GLY A 209 2.64 -19.86 -2.02
C GLY A 209 3.50 -20.72 -1.10
N ASN A 210 3.74 -21.98 -1.47
CA ASN A 210 4.64 -22.88 -0.74
C ASN A 210 6.11 -22.47 -0.82
N TYR A 211 6.49 -21.63 -1.76
CA TYR A 211 7.85 -21.07 -1.86
C TYR A 211 8.17 -20.12 -0.68
N ILE A 212 7.17 -19.54 -0.06
CA ILE A 212 7.36 -18.76 1.17
C ILE A 212 7.35 -19.73 2.36
N LYS A 213 8.51 -20.15 2.81
CA LYS A 213 8.66 -21.07 3.96
C LYS A 213 8.61 -20.32 5.26
N THR A 214 7.99 -20.91 6.30
CA THR A 214 8.03 -20.36 7.67
C THR A 214 9.27 -20.85 8.38
N ILE A 215 10.07 -19.94 8.91
CA ILE A 215 11.23 -20.23 9.76
C ILE A 215 10.83 -19.96 11.21
N TRP A 216 10.57 -21.01 11.96
CA TRP A 216 10.07 -20.93 13.33
C TRP A 216 11.00 -20.10 14.24
N GLY A 217 10.40 -19.19 14.99
CA GLY A 217 11.14 -18.30 15.90
C GLY A 217 11.84 -17.11 15.21
N MET A 218 11.91 -17.07 13.87
CA MET A 218 12.58 -16.00 13.11
C MET A 218 11.61 -15.23 12.22
N GLY A 219 11.02 -15.88 11.21
CA GLY A 219 10.19 -15.21 10.21
C GLY A 219 9.96 -16.07 8.98
N TYR A 220 10.41 -15.62 7.82
CA TYR A 220 10.11 -16.26 6.54
C TYR A 220 11.32 -16.34 5.62
N LYS A 221 11.29 -17.28 4.69
CA LYS A 221 12.28 -17.48 3.64
C LYS A 221 11.56 -17.79 2.33
N PHE A 222 11.94 -17.14 1.24
CA PHE A 222 11.49 -17.51 -0.09
C PHE A 222 12.48 -18.51 -0.70
N GLU A 223 11.99 -19.63 -1.12
CA GLU A 223 12.79 -20.71 -1.66
C GLU A 223 11.98 -21.50 -2.69
N VAL A 224 12.43 -21.49 -3.93
CA VAL A 224 11.87 -22.32 -4.99
C VAL A 224 12.32 -23.76 -4.75
N ASP A 225 11.39 -24.68 -4.70
CA ASP A 225 11.73 -26.10 -4.63
C ASP A 225 12.37 -26.51 -5.97
N GLU A 226 13.62 -27.00 -5.95
CA GLU A 226 14.24 -27.61 -7.11
C GLU A 226 13.47 -28.90 -7.44
N GLU A 227 13.00 -29.02 -8.69
CA GLU A 227 12.42 -30.25 -9.22
C GLU A 227 13.45 -31.36 -9.35
#